data_f886d6632b38b989851cd082cf37978d
#
_entry.id   f886d6632b38b989851cd082cf37978d
#
_cell.length_a   1.000
_cell.length_b   1.000
_cell.length_c   1.000
_cell.angle_alpha   90.00
_cell.angle_beta   90.00
_cell.angle_gamma   90.00
#
_symmetry.space_group_name_H-M   'P 1'
#
loop_
_entity.id
_entity.type
_entity.pdbx_description
1 polymer ?
#
loop_
_entity_poly.entity_id
_entity_poly.type
_entity_poly.pdbx_seq_one_letter_code
_entity_poly.pdbx_strand_id
1 'polypeptide(L)' 'MSDWKVLYRDQLDQDRTSQSIPSKEAALRQASDLYHQQRAELYRIEGPSSEALPKEQIMRWVSANKY' A
#
# COMPACT_ATOMS: atom_id res chain seq x y z
N MET A 1 -13.51 -4.88 13.12
CA MET A 1 -12.25 -5.39 12.60
C MET A 1 -11.68 -4.41 11.58
N SER A 2 -10.39 -4.22 11.60
CA SER A 2 -9.74 -3.25 10.73
C SER A 2 -9.17 -3.98 9.53
N ASP A 3 -9.74 -3.71 8.37
CA ASP A 3 -9.23 -4.30 7.12
C ASP A 3 -8.63 -3.19 6.28
N TRP A 4 -7.36 -3.31 6.00
CA TRP A 4 -6.63 -2.39 5.14
C TRP A 4 -6.26 -3.09 3.85
N LYS A 5 -6.34 -2.39 2.73
CA LYS A 5 -6.01 -2.95 1.41
C LYS A 5 -5.14 -1.96 0.66
N VAL A 6 -4.15 -2.50 -0.04
CA VAL A 6 -3.27 -1.69 -0.89
C VAL A 6 -3.72 -1.83 -2.33
N LEU A 7 -3.99 -0.72 -2.99
CA LEU A 7 -4.35 -0.70 -4.39
C LEU A 7 -3.11 -0.30 -5.19
N TYR A 8 -2.74 -1.11 -6.16
CA TYR A 8 -1.52 -0.90 -6.90
C TYR A 8 -1.64 -1.46 -8.32
N ARG A 9 -0.69 -1.07 -9.17
CA ARG A 9 -0.55 -1.63 -10.52
C ARG A 9 0.70 -2.50 -10.55
N ASP A 10 0.55 -3.74 -11.03
CA ASP A 10 1.67 -4.66 -11.09
C ASP A 10 2.54 -4.45 -12.34
N GLN A 11 3.55 -5.30 -12.51
CA GLN A 11 4.47 -5.20 -13.63
C GLN A 11 3.83 -5.48 -14.99
N LEU A 12 2.66 -6.11 -14.98
CA LEU A 12 1.92 -6.43 -16.20
C LEU A 12 0.88 -5.37 -16.54
N ASP A 13 0.98 -4.20 -15.92
CA ASP A 13 0.04 -3.08 -16.11
C ASP A 13 -1.39 -3.44 -15.72
N GLN A 14 -1.54 -4.34 -14.73
CA GLN A 14 -2.86 -4.72 -14.22
C GLN A 14 -3.08 -4.12 -12.84
N ASP A 15 -4.24 -3.54 -12.66
CA ASP A 15 -4.63 -3.01 -11.36
C ASP A 15 -4.96 -4.16 -10.42
N ARG A 16 -4.35 -4.14 -9.25
CA ARG A 16 -4.54 -5.20 -8.27
C ARG A 16 -4.82 -4.62 -6.89
N THR A 17 -5.47 -5.43 -6.08
CA THR A 17 -5.76 -5.10 -4.69
C THR A 17 -5.15 -6.20 -3.81
N SER A 18 -4.43 -5.79 -2.77
CA SER A 18 -3.82 -6.75 -1.86
C SER A 18 -4.88 -7.48 -1.02
N GLN A 19 -4.44 -8.50 -0.29
CA GLN A 19 -5.29 -9.16 0.69
C GLN A 19 -5.64 -8.21 1.82
N SER A 20 -6.66 -8.57 2.58
CA SER A 20 -7.00 -7.81 3.79
C SER A 20 -5.83 -7.82 4.76
N ILE A 21 -5.46 -6.64 5.24
CA ILE A 21 -4.32 -6.46 6.14
C ILE A 21 -4.85 -5.93 7.47
N PRO A 22 -4.43 -6.50 8.61
CA PRO A 22 -5.05 -6.18 9.90
C PRO A 22 -4.70 -4.82 10.46
N SER A 23 -3.66 -4.14 9.97
CA SER A 23 -3.28 -2.85 10.52
C SER A 23 -2.76 -1.90 9.45
N LYS A 24 -2.82 -0.61 9.77
CA LYS A 24 -2.31 0.44 8.88
C LYS A 24 -0.81 0.28 8.65
N GLU A 25 -0.06 0.00 9.70
CA GLU A 25 1.38 -0.14 9.59
C GLU A 25 1.75 -1.34 8.71
N ALA A 26 1.06 -2.45 8.89
CA ALA A 26 1.29 -3.62 8.05
C ALA A 26 0.96 -3.34 6.59
N ALA A 27 -0.08 -2.55 6.34
CA ALA A 27 -0.43 -2.14 4.99
C ALA A 27 0.66 -1.27 4.36
N LEU A 28 1.23 -0.36 5.14
CA LEU A 28 2.34 0.47 4.67
C LEU A 28 3.58 -0.35 4.37
N ARG A 29 3.87 -1.36 5.20
CA ARG A 29 4.99 -2.27 4.94
C ARG A 29 4.77 -3.07 3.68
N GLN A 30 3.55 -3.56 3.48
CA GLN A 30 3.21 -4.30 2.27
C GLN A 30 3.37 -3.42 1.04
N ALA A 31 2.93 -2.17 1.11
CA ALA A 31 3.10 -1.23 0.02
C ALA A 31 4.58 -0.98 -0.27
N SER A 32 5.39 -0.83 0.77
CA SER A 32 6.83 -0.63 0.63
C SER A 32 7.48 -1.83 -0.07
N ASP A 33 7.11 -3.04 0.34
CA ASP A 33 7.64 -4.25 -0.29
C ASP A 33 7.25 -4.33 -1.76
N LEU A 34 6.00 -4.04 -2.07
CA LEU A 34 5.55 -4.03 -3.47
C LEU A 34 6.31 -3.01 -4.30
N TYR A 35 6.54 -1.84 -3.73
CA TYR A 35 7.27 -0.78 -4.43
C TYR A 35 8.72 -1.17 -4.68
N HIS A 36 9.41 -1.68 -3.66
CA HIS A 36 10.85 -1.98 -3.78
C HIS A 36 11.15 -3.29 -4.48
N GLN A 37 10.35 -4.33 -4.23
CA GLN A 37 10.64 -5.66 -4.77
C GLN A 37 10.00 -5.90 -6.12
N GLN A 38 8.78 -5.43 -6.32
CA GLN A 38 8.05 -5.68 -7.56
C GLN A 38 7.90 -4.44 -8.43
N ARG A 39 8.42 -3.31 -7.98
CA ARG A 39 8.32 -2.04 -8.69
C ARG A 39 6.87 -1.69 -9.05
N ALA A 40 5.96 -2.09 -8.17
CA ALA A 40 4.55 -1.79 -8.36
C ALA A 40 4.29 -0.30 -8.23
N GLU A 41 3.36 0.21 -9.03
CA GLU A 41 2.92 1.58 -8.87
C GLU A 41 1.81 1.63 -7.82
N LEU A 42 2.06 2.33 -6.73
CA LEU A 42 1.12 2.41 -5.64
C LEU A 42 0.08 3.50 -5.93
N TYR A 43 -1.21 3.16 -5.79
CA TYR A 43 -2.27 4.14 -5.94
C TYR A 43 -2.69 4.70 -4.60
N ARG A 44 -3.11 3.85 -3.69
CA ARG A 44 -3.56 4.27 -2.38
C ARG A 44 -3.71 3.05 -1.47
N ILE A 45 -3.89 3.32 -0.19
CA ILE A 45 -4.27 2.28 0.78
C ILE A 45 -5.66 2.65 1.28
N GLU A 46 -6.58 1.72 1.21
CA GLU A 46 -7.93 1.90 1.74
C GLU A 46 -8.06 1.20 3.08
N GLY A 47 -8.63 1.89 4.04
CA GLY A 47 -8.86 1.37 5.38
C GLY A 47 -10.33 1.24 5.71
N PRO A 48 -10.63 0.82 6.93
CA PRO A 48 -12.01 0.73 7.39
C PRO A 48 -12.62 2.12 7.57
N SER A 49 -13.95 2.20 7.56
CA SER A 49 -14.67 3.45 7.84
C SER A 49 -14.27 4.61 6.94
N SER A 50 -14.05 4.34 5.67
CA SER A 50 -13.70 5.33 4.65
C SER A 50 -12.32 5.97 4.84
N GLU A 51 -11.47 5.40 5.68
CA GLU A 51 -10.11 5.87 5.81
C GLU A 51 -9.31 5.52 4.55
N ALA A 52 -8.46 6.44 4.13
CA ALA A 52 -7.63 6.22 2.95
C ALA A 52 -6.31 6.95 3.10
N LEU A 53 -5.25 6.35 2.57
CA LEU A 53 -3.93 6.97 2.53
C LEU A 53 -3.60 7.24 1.07
N PRO A 54 -3.46 8.51 0.68
CA PRO A 54 -3.08 8.84 -0.69
C PRO A 54 -1.63 8.44 -0.97
N LYS A 55 -1.30 8.33 -2.23
CA LYS A 55 0.04 7.95 -2.66
C LYS A 55 1.14 8.77 -1.99
N GLU A 56 0.92 10.07 -1.83
CA GLU A 56 1.91 10.95 -1.22
C GLU A 56 2.27 10.52 0.19
N GLN A 57 1.26 10.17 1.00
CA GLN A 57 1.52 9.73 2.37
C GLN A 57 2.24 8.38 2.38
N ILE A 58 1.86 7.49 1.48
CA ILE A 58 2.53 6.19 1.38
C ILE A 58 4.01 6.39 1.04
N MET A 59 4.29 7.23 0.07
CA MET A 59 5.67 7.47 -0.36
C MET A 59 6.51 8.16 0.71
N ARG A 60 5.90 9.05 1.49
CA ARG A 60 6.58 9.65 2.63
C ARG A 60 6.97 8.61 3.66
N TRP A 61 6.05 7.71 3.97
CA TRP A 61 6.33 6.64 4.92
C TRP A 61 7.43 5.73 4.40
N VAL A 62 7.35 5.35 3.13
CA VAL A 62 8.35 4.49 2.50
C VAL A 62 9.72 5.13 2.54
N SER A 63 9.81 6.43 2.26
CA SER A 63 11.08 7.17 2.30
C SER A 63 11.63 7.27 3.72
N ALA A 64 10.75 7.47 4.70
CA ALA A 64 11.17 7.61 6.09
C ALA A 64 11.60 6.28 6.70
N ASN A 65 11.12 5.15 6.16
CA ASN A 65 11.38 3.82 6.70
C ASN A 65 12.18 2.96 5.72
N LYS A 66 13.20 3.54 5.14
CA LYS A 66 14.11 2.80 4.24
C LYS A 66 14.89 1.76 5.02
N TYR A 67 15.14 0.66 4.38
CA TYR A 67 16.04 -0.36 4.93
C TYR A 67 17.48 0.06 4.79
#